data_c2159c714871b36f28b27a1b6aa55000
#
_entry.id   c2159c714871b36f28b27a1b6aa55000
#
_cell.length_a   1.000
_cell.length_b   1.000
_cell.length_c   1.000
_cell.angle_alpha   90.00
_cell.angle_beta   90.00
_cell.angle_gamma   90.00
#
_symmetry.space_group_name_H-M   'P 1'
#
loop_
_entity.id
_entity.type
_entity.pdbx_description
1 polymer ?
#
loop_
_entity_poly.entity_id
_entity_poly.type
_entity_poly.pdbx_seq_one_letter_code
_entity_poly.pdbx_strand_id
1 'polypeptide(L)'
;MVQANPSQLGGETAASASKYSRYVWWGMVLGGLYFFGPGVSIFQYGAYMVLFFLGMLYYQQDGMLYACNAPSIPKRPSQNPPTLRTPAERGMEYRSLHIKTSDGCRLHGWLMTVPLRSKSSPTIVYFHGNAGNLGLRLPLYEEFYFKLGCNIVAFDYRGYGDSTGKPNEVGLQLDAKAVLKYVHNDLNEYIDSSQIILFGRSLGGSVATWLAGQKYEGESTGKCDLKQQPHGIRGLVIENTFASIGDLAMKLFGLLKFFQFLFPWLLKSKWLAKEDIKAVPVPIMLLSAQLDLLVPPAHMNMLFKNASDNELTRIHRFFKGGHNDTPIKEPIKYAKAFQQYLRDLDLVTTPVPKPSSGSRSEKDAAVAAKRASDALLNASILNATKNVPTTTKRTKKNEELKKID
;
A
#
# COMPACT_ATOMS: atom_id res chain seq x y z
N MET A 1 12.04 -40.64 -14.01
CA MET A 1 11.86 -39.20 -13.56
C MET A 1 11.69 -38.39 -14.82
N VAL A 2 10.44 -38.02 -15.14
CA VAL A 2 10.12 -37.21 -16.32
C VAL A 2 10.08 -35.74 -15.86
N GLN A 3 11.00 -34.94 -16.39
CA GLN A 3 11.01 -33.49 -16.17
C GLN A 3 9.85 -32.87 -16.95
N ALA A 4 8.87 -32.31 -16.26
CA ALA A 4 7.80 -31.53 -16.85
C ALA A 4 8.35 -30.15 -17.31
N ASN A 5 8.10 -29.82 -18.57
CA ASN A 5 8.55 -28.60 -19.24
C ASN A 5 7.73 -27.38 -18.76
N PRO A 6 8.35 -26.32 -18.19
CA PRO A 6 7.63 -25.17 -17.62
C PRO A 6 6.88 -24.29 -18.63
N SER A 7 7.07 -24.50 -19.92
CA SER A 7 6.46 -23.67 -20.97
C SER A 7 4.98 -24.02 -21.30
N GLN A 8 4.44 -25.12 -20.78
CA GLN A 8 3.07 -25.53 -21.07
C GLN A 8 2.01 -25.05 -20.07
N LEU A 9 2.42 -24.63 -18.86
CA LEU A 9 1.48 -24.18 -17.81
C LEU A 9 1.00 -22.72 -17.94
N GLY A 10 1.65 -21.90 -18.76
CA GLY A 10 1.28 -20.48 -18.96
C GLY A 10 0.26 -20.23 -20.10
N GLY A 11 0.10 -21.16 -21.01
CA GLY A 11 -0.73 -20.98 -22.21
C GLY A 11 -2.24 -21.21 -21.99
N GLU A 12 -2.60 -22.13 -21.11
CA GLU A 12 -4.01 -22.53 -20.92
C GLU A 12 -4.83 -21.50 -20.12
N THR A 13 -4.22 -20.81 -19.15
CA THR A 13 -4.95 -19.81 -18.34
C THR A 13 -5.24 -18.50 -19.08
N ALA A 14 -4.35 -18.08 -19.98
CA ALA A 14 -4.57 -16.87 -20.79
C ALA A 14 -5.57 -17.13 -21.93
N ALA A 15 -5.56 -18.32 -22.52
CA ALA A 15 -6.51 -18.74 -23.56
C ALA A 15 -7.93 -18.94 -23.00
N SER A 16 -8.07 -19.44 -21.77
CA SER A 16 -9.37 -19.59 -21.10
C SER A 16 -9.98 -18.23 -20.74
N ALA A 17 -9.20 -17.30 -20.21
CA ALA A 17 -9.66 -15.93 -19.90
C ALA A 17 -10.15 -15.20 -21.16
N SER A 18 -9.46 -15.35 -22.29
CA SER A 18 -9.87 -14.79 -23.59
C SER A 18 -11.18 -15.42 -24.13
N LYS A 19 -11.37 -16.72 -23.94
CA LYS A 19 -12.61 -17.41 -24.32
C LYS A 19 -13.81 -16.94 -23.49
N TYR A 20 -13.65 -16.89 -22.15
CA TYR A 20 -14.71 -16.41 -21.26
C TYR A 20 -15.12 -14.97 -21.56
N SER A 21 -14.18 -14.09 -21.90
CA SER A 21 -14.49 -12.70 -22.23
C SER A 21 -15.35 -12.59 -23.50
N ARG A 22 -15.13 -13.44 -24.51
CA ARG A 22 -15.95 -13.48 -25.74
C ARG A 22 -17.37 -13.98 -25.48
N TYR A 23 -17.53 -15.04 -24.67
CA TYR A 23 -18.87 -15.55 -24.32
C TYR A 23 -19.67 -14.55 -23.49
N VAL A 24 -19.04 -13.85 -22.58
CA VAL A 24 -19.67 -12.76 -21.83
C VAL A 24 -20.10 -11.65 -22.79
N TRP A 25 -19.26 -11.28 -23.75
CA TRP A 25 -19.58 -10.27 -24.76
C TRP A 25 -20.77 -10.67 -25.66
N TRP A 26 -20.75 -11.88 -26.18
CA TRP A 26 -21.87 -12.40 -27.00
C TRP A 26 -23.14 -12.59 -26.17
N GLY A 27 -23.04 -13.03 -24.93
CA GLY A 27 -24.18 -13.10 -24.01
C GLY A 27 -24.82 -11.73 -23.75
N MET A 28 -24.01 -10.69 -23.65
CA MET A 28 -24.52 -9.31 -23.52
C MET A 28 -25.21 -8.80 -24.77
N VAL A 29 -24.61 -9.02 -25.96
CA VAL A 29 -25.18 -8.60 -27.24
C VAL A 29 -26.48 -9.34 -27.51
N LEU A 30 -26.50 -10.66 -27.37
CA LEU A 30 -27.68 -11.48 -27.61
C LEU A 30 -28.76 -11.26 -26.54
N GLY A 31 -28.39 -11.11 -25.26
CA GLY A 31 -29.31 -10.76 -24.18
C GLY A 31 -29.95 -9.41 -24.38
N GLY A 32 -29.19 -8.39 -24.81
CA GLY A 32 -29.72 -7.06 -25.15
C GLY A 32 -30.70 -7.13 -26.31
N LEU A 33 -30.38 -7.84 -27.37
CA LEU A 33 -31.27 -8.06 -28.52
C LEU A 33 -32.56 -8.82 -28.12
N TYR A 34 -32.45 -9.80 -27.23
CA TYR A 34 -33.58 -10.59 -26.77
C TYR A 34 -34.52 -9.76 -25.84
N PHE A 35 -33.96 -9.01 -24.88
CA PHE A 35 -34.74 -8.26 -23.90
C PHE A 35 -35.42 -7.03 -24.49
N PHE A 36 -34.79 -6.34 -25.46
CA PHE A 36 -35.32 -5.09 -25.98
C PHE A 36 -36.13 -5.21 -27.27
N GLY A 37 -36.05 -6.37 -27.97
CA GLY A 37 -36.84 -6.65 -29.18
C GLY A 37 -36.56 -5.70 -30.37
N PRO A 38 -37.25 -5.88 -31.48
CA PRO A 38 -37.01 -5.15 -32.72
C PRO A 38 -37.45 -3.67 -32.73
N GLY A 39 -38.03 -3.17 -31.63
CA GLY A 39 -38.49 -1.78 -31.50
C GLY A 39 -37.49 -0.82 -30.86
N VAL A 40 -36.32 -1.31 -30.40
CA VAL A 40 -35.35 -0.47 -29.70
C VAL A 40 -34.43 0.23 -30.69
N SER A 41 -34.33 1.55 -30.57
CA SER A 41 -33.43 2.35 -31.41
C SER A 41 -31.95 2.04 -31.07
N ILE A 42 -31.06 2.22 -32.03
CA ILE A 42 -29.61 2.06 -31.84
C ILE A 42 -29.04 2.94 -30.70
N PHE A 43 -29.66 4.10 -30.48
CA PHE A 43 -29.27 5.01 -29.38
C PHE A 43 -29.66 4.44 -27.99
N GLN A 44 -30.83 3.83 -27.86
CA GLN A 44 -31.25 3.16 -26.63
C GLN A 44 -30.38 1.95 -26.33
N TYR A 45 -30.04 1.17 -27.37
CA TYR A 45 -29.11 0.06 -27.24
C TYR A 45 -27.72 0.52 -26.80
N GLY A 46 -27.21 1.61 -27.40
CA GLY A 46 -25.94 2.24 -26.99
C GLY A 46 -25.96 2.71 -25.55
N ALA A 47 -27.06 3.38 -25.13
CA ALA A 47 -27.23 3.82 -23.74
C ALA A 47 -27.25 2.63 -22.74
N TYR A 48 -27.97 1.55 -23.10
CA TYR A 48 -27.96 0.31 -22.29
C TYR A 48 -26.55 -0.26 -22.13
N MET A 49 -25.80 -0.39 -23.22
CA MET A 49 -24.43 -0.91 -23.19
C MET A 49 -23.50 -0.05 -22.31
N VAL A 50 -23.65 1.28 -22.38
CA VAL A 50 -22.88 2.19 -21.51
C VAL A 50 -23.27 1.99 -20.05
N LEU A 51 -24.55 1.96 -19.71
CA LEU A 51 -25.03 1.74 -18.34
C LEU A 51 -24.59 0.37 -17.78
N PHE A 52 -24.69 -0.67 -18.61
CA PHE A 52 -24.24 -2.00 -18.25
C PHE A 52 -22.73 -2.02 -17.97
N PHE A 53 -21.92 -1.40 -18.84
CA PHE A 53 -20.47 -1.31 -18.68
C PHE A 53 -20.10 -0.52 -17.40
N LEU A 54 -20.78 0.60 -17.16
CA LEU A 54 -20.59 1.38 -15.92
C LEU A 54 -20.98 0.57 -14.68
N GLY A 55 -22.08 -0.19 -14.75
CA GLY A 55 -22.51 -1.08 -13.66
C GLY A 55 -21.48 -2.19 -13.40
N MET A 56 -20.93 -2.79 -14.45
CA MET A 56 -19.89 -3.82 -14.35
C MET A 56 -18.59 -3.24 -13.75
N LEU A 57 -18.17 -2.06 -14.21
CA LEU A 57 -17.03 -1.34 -13.63
C LEU A 57 -17.27 -1.04 -12.15
N TYR A 58 -18.46 -0.54 -11.79
CA TYR A 58 -18.82 -0.27 -10.41
C TYR A 58 -18.73 -1.53 -9.55
N TYR A 59 -19.27 -2.65 -10.04
CA TYR A 59 -19.25 -3.91 -9.30
C TYR A 59 -17.82 -4.47 -9.08
N GLN A 60 -16.95 -4.32 -10.07
CA GLN A 60 -15.60 -4.89 -10.04
C GLN A 60 -14.53 -3.97 -9.43
N GLN A 61 -14.87 -2.75 -9.01
CA GLN A 61 -13.90 -1.75 -8.53
C GLN A 61 -12.94 -2.29 -7.46
N ASP A 62 -13.46 -3.00 -6.45
CA ASP A 62 -12.61 -3.49 -5.36
C ASP A 62 -11.59 -4.53 -5.87
N GLY A 63 -11.99 -5.40 -6.80
CA GLY A 63 -11.08 -6.35 -7.43
C GLY A 63 -10.03 -5.70 -8.34
N MET A 64 -10.34 -4.53 -8.90
CA MET A 64 -9.41 -3.74 -9.71
C MET A 64 -8.47 -2.90 -8.84
N LEU A 65 -8.99 -2.33 -7.76
CA LEU A 65 -8.24 -1.44 -6.88
C LEU A 65 -7.30 -2.23 -5.97
N TYR A 66 -7.76 -3.33 -5.35
CA TYR A 66 -6.97 -4.07 -4.37
C TYR A 66 -6.29 -5.29 -4.99
N ALA A 67 -4.97 -5.18 -5.22
CA ALA A 67 -4.17 -6.20 -5.90
C ALA A 67 -3.72 -7.34 -4.95
N CYS A 68 -4.64 -7.90 -4.17
CA CYS A 68 -4.33 -8.96 -3.20
C CYS A 68 -3.98 -10.32 -3.83
N ASN A 69 -4.28 -10.53 -5.12
CA ASN A 69 -3.99 -11.73 -5.89
C ASN A 69 -3.31 -11.39 -7.22
N ALA A 70 -2.26 -10.56 -7.19
CA ALA A 70 -1.51 -10.22 -8.39
C ALA A 70 -0.83 -11.48 -8.97
N PRO A 71 -1.03 -11.84 -10.26
CA PRO A 71 -0.60 -13.13 -10.81
C PRO A 71 0.88 -13.43 -10.74
N SER A 72 1.71 -12.40 -10.70
CA SER A 72 3.19 -12.51 -10.67
C SER A 72 3.78 -12.48 -9.26
N ILE A 73 2.94 -12.40 -8.22
CA ILE A 73 3.38 -12.29 -6.83
C ILE A 73 2.82 -13.44 -6.01
N PRO A 74 3.64 -14.18 -5.25
CA PRO A 74 3.15 -15.16 -4.30
C PRO A 74 2.15 -14.55 -3.33
N LYS A 75 1.04 -15.23 -3.10
CA LYS A 75 0.02 -14.73 -2.18
C LYS A 75 0.53 -14.70 -0.74
N ARG A 76 1.15 -15.79 -0.29
CA ARG A 76 1.56 -15.98 1.11
C ARG A 76 3.04 -15.70 1.29
N PRO A 77 3.46 -15.15 2.43
CA PRO A 77 4.87 -14.97 2.75
C PRO A 77 5.70 -16.26 2.64
N SER A 78 5.13 -17.41 3.05
CA SER A 78 5.80 -18.71 2.96
C SER A 78 6.15 -19.15 1.53
N GLN A 79 5.49 -18.62 0.54
CA GLN A 79 5.71 -18.90 -0.89
C GLN A 79 6.73 -17.95 -1.53
N ASN A 80 7.18 -16.93 -0.82
CA ASN A 80 8.18 -15.98 -1.32
C ASN A 80 9.55 -16.68 -1.51
N PRO A 81 10.44 -16.09 -2.32
CA PRO A 81 11.84 -16.50 -2.37
C PRO A 81 12.51 -16.48 -0.99
N PRO A 82 13.60 -17.23 -0.76
CA PRO A 82 14.39 -17.16 0.46
C PRO A 82 14.75 -15.72 0.83
N THR A 83 14.83 -15.44 2.13
CA THR A 83 15.03 -14.10 2.75
C THR A 83 13.82 -13.17 2.72
N LEU A 84 12.71 -13.60 2.12
CA LEU A 84 11.46 -12.83 2.04
C LEU A 84 10.25 -13.59 2.65
N ARG A 85 10.49 -14.69 3.38
CA ARG A 85 9.41 -15.52 3.96
C ARG A 85 9.10 -15.16 5.39
N THR A 86 10.13 -14.93 6.20
CA THR A 86 9.98 -14.62 7.63
C THR A 86 11.03 -13.59 8.07
N PRO A 87 10.76 -12.81 9.15
CA PRO A 87 11.74 -11.90 9.73
C PRO A 87 13.01 -12.61 10.22
N ALA A 88 12.90 -13.86 10.70
CA ALA A 88 14.05 -14.66 11.16
C ALA A 88 15.08 -14.93 10.04
N GLU A 89 14.63 -15.06 8.79
CA GLU A 89 15.55 -15.22 7.65
C GLU A 89 16.48 -14.01 7.44
N ARG A 90 16.17 -12.88 8.10
CA ARG A 90 16.97 -11.64 8.09
C ARG A 90 17.56 -11.32 9.47
N GLY A 91 17.50 -12.25 10.42
CA GLY A 91 18.07 -12.09 11.76
C GLY A 91 17.26 -11.20 12.70
N MET A 92 16.00 -10.92 12.38
CA MET A 92 15.10 -10.17 13.25
C MET A 92 14.33 -11.12 14.17
N GLU A 93 14.31 -10.83 15.47
CA GLU A 93 13.41 -11.53 16.41
C GLU A 93 11.96 -11.13 16.13
N TYR A 94 11.06 -12.11 16.10
CA TYR A 94 9.66 -11.84 15.81
C TYR A 94 8.68 -12.82 16.47
N ARG A 95 7.43 -12.37 16.55
CA ARG A 95 6.25 -13.17 16.89
C ARG A 95 5.21 -13.05 15.81
N SER A 96 4.53 -14.16 15.48
CA SER A 96 3.36 -14.12 14.62
C SER A 96 2.16 -13.57 15.38
N LEU A 97 1.39 -12.70 14.75
CA LEU A 97 0.20 -12.09 15.30
C LEU A 97 -1.04 -12.60 14.58
N HIS A 98 -2.11 -12.81 15.34
CA HIS A 98 -3.44 -13.15 14.83
C HIS A 98 -4.45 -12.16 15.40
N ILE A 99 -4.85 -11.18 14.58
CA ILE A 99 -5.68 -10.06 15.01
C ILE A 99 -7.10 -10.28 14.49
N LYS A 100 -8.09 -10.25 15.39
CA LYS A 100 -9.50 -10.37 15.02
C LYS A 100 -10.13 -8.98 14.91
N THR A 101 -10.74 -8.70 13.76
CA THR A 101 -11.50 -7.47 13.52
C THR A 101 -12.90 -7.56 14.12
N SER A 102 -13.57 -6.41 14.29
CA SER A 102 -14.93 -6.34 14.84
C SER A 102 -15.98 -7.08 14.00
N ASP A 103 -15.75 -7.18 12.69
CA ASP A 103 -16.59 -7.90 11.74
C ASP A 103 -16.15 -9.36 11.49
N GLY A 104 -15.24 -9.90 12.33
CA GLY A 104 -14.86 -11.29 12.37
C GLY A 104 -13.75 -11.71 11.41
N CYS A 105 -13.16 -10.80 10.63
CA CYS A 105 -11.96 -11.07 9.85
C CYS A 105 -10.79 -11.43 10.77
N ARG A 106 -9.90 -12.29 10.28
CA ARG A 106 -8.63 -12.66 10.95
C ARG A 106 -7.49 -12.13 10.11
N LEU A 107 -6.71 -11.22 10.71
CA LEU A 107 -5.52 -10.66 10.10
C LEU A 107 -4.29 -11.41 10.61
N HIS A 108 -3.36 -11.67 9.73
CA HIS A 108 -2.04 -12.19 10.03
C HIS A 108 -1.03 -11.05 10.06
N GLY A 109 -0.12 -11.07 11.02
CA GLY A 109 0.91 -10.06 11.15
C GLY A 109 2.15 -10.57 11.87
N TRP A 110 3.13 -9.69 12.02
CA TRP A 110 4.35 -9.91 12.77
C TRP A 110 4.61 -8.74 13.71
N LEU A 111 5.00 -9.06 14.93
CA LEU A 111 5.68 -8.15 15.85
C LEU A 111 7.18 -8.48 15.80
N MET A 112 8.00 -7.54 15.38
CA MET A 112 9.46 -7.62 15.42
C MET A 112 9.93 -6.69 16.55
N THR A 113 10.62 -7.23 17.56
CA THR A 113 11.06 -6.48 18.76
C THR A 113 12.56 -6.36 18.82
N VAL A 114 13.04 -5.16 19.13
CA VAL A 114 14.46 -4.90 19.39
C VAL A 114 14.89 -5.62 20.68
N PRO A 115 15.91 -6.50 20.62
CA PRO A 115 16.35 -7.24 21.79
C PRO A 115 16.72 -6.33 22.95
N LEU A 116 16.36 -6.75 24.18
CA LEU A 116 16.66 -6.08 25.45
C LEU A 116 16.12 -4.65 25.61
N ARG A 117 15.58 -4.03 24.54
CA ARG A 117 15.13 -2.63 24.56
C ARG A 117 13.74 -2.43 23.95
N SER A 118 12.97 -3.49 23.81
CA SER A 118 11.68 -3.41 23.12
C SER A 118 10.71 -2.40 23.76
N LYS A 119 10.73 -2.25 25.08
CA LYS A 119 9.90 -1.27 25.79
C LYS A 119 10.43 0.17 25.77
N SER A 120 11.70 0.37 25.48
CA SER A 120 12.28 1.73 25.34
C SER A 120 12.47 2.16 23.90
N SER A 121 12.22 1.27 22.96
CA SER A 121 12.29 1.56 21.52
C SER A 121 10.91 1.93 20.97
N PRO A 122 10.81 2.97 20.11
CA PRO A 122 9.55 3.31 19.46
C PRO A 122 9.09 2.18 18.54
N THR A 123 7.78 2.09 18.34
CA THR A 123 7.16 1.04 17.55
C THR A 123 6.56 1.63 16.27
N ILE A 124 7.00 1.15 15.11
CA ILE A 124 6.42 1.48 13.82
C ILE A 124 5.29 0.49 13.54
N VAL A 125 4.05 0.99 13.43
CA VAL A 125 2.91 0.23 12.90
C VAL A 125 2.85 0.46 11.40
N TYR A 126 3.14 -0.57 10.63
CA TYR A 126 3.36 -0.48 9.18
C TYR A 126 2.13 -0.87 8.37
N PHE A 127 1.63 0.06 7.58
CA PHE A 127 0.53 -0.08 6.63
C PHE A 127 1.11 -0.23 5.22
N HIS A 128 1.02 -1.44 4.66
CA HIS A 128 1.65 -1.74 3.39
C HIS A 128 0.92 -1.14 2.18
N GLY A 129 1.62 -0.99 1.06
CA GLY A 129 1.05 -0.56 -0.22
C GLY A 129 0.21 -1.65 -0.88
N ASN A 130 -0.49 -1.25 -1.93
CA ASN A 130 -1.37 -2.11 -2.70
C ASN A 130 -0.59 -3.16 -3.51
N ALA A 131 -0.61 -4.36 -3.19
CA ALA A 131 -0.04 -5.56 -3.79
C ALA A 131 0.98 -6.27 -2.89
N GLY A 132 1.07 -7.57 -3.05
CA GLY A 132 2.01 -8.42 -2.33
C GLY A 132 1.58 -8.75 -0.91
N ASN A 133 2.56 -9.18 -0.11
CA ASN A 133 2.37 -9.64 1.25
C ASN A 133 3.47 -9.06 2.17
N LEU A 134 3.37 -9.28 3.46
CA LEU A 134 4.33 -8.82 4.50
C LEU A 134 5.78 -9.15 4.16
N GLY A 135 6.05 -10.34 3.65
CA GLY A 135 7.42 -10.82 3.40
C GLY A 135 8.17 -9.98 2.38
N LEU A 136 7.46 -9.41 1.40
CA LEU A 136 8.07 -8.54 0.39
C LEU A 136 8.52 -7.20 0.96
N ARG A 137 8.16 -6.87 2.20
CA ARG A 137 8.53 -5.63 2.91
C ARG A 137 9.71 -5.85 3.85
N LEU A 138 10.13 -7.09 4.07
CA LEU A 138 11.21 -7.43 4.99
C LEU A 138 12.51 -6.63 4.79
N PRO A 139 12.94 -6.28 3.57
CA PRO A 139 14.11 -5.40 3.40
C PRO A 139 13.96 -4.03 4.06
N LEU A 140 12.77 -3.44 4.04
CA LEU A 140 12.51 -2.16 4.70
C LEU A 140 12.38 -2.32 6.22
N TYR A 141 11.76 -3.41 6.68
CA TYR A 141 11.68 -3.71 8.12
C TYR A 141 13.08 -3.89 8.71
N GLU A 142 13.98 -4.53 7.97
CA GLU A 142 15.38 -4.68 8.34
C GLU A 142 16.09 -3.32 8.56
N GLU A 143 15.83 -2.33 7.70
CA GLU A 143 16.34 -0.97 7.88
C GLU A 143 15.82 -0.32 9.16
N PHE A 144 14.52 -0.42 9.41
CA PHE A 144 13.90 0.13 10.62
C PHE A 144 14.39 -0.57 11.90
N TYR A 145 14.55 -1.88 11.83
CA TYR A 145 14.99 -2.68 12.97
C TYR A 145 16.46 -2.44 13.33
N PHE A 146 17.38 -2.65 12.40
CA PHE A 146 18.81 -2.59 12.69
C PHE A 146 19.37 -1.16 12.68
N LYS A 147 18.99 -0.34 11.69
CA LYS A 147 19.58 1.01 11.56
C LYS A 147 18.87 2.06 12.40
N LEU A 148 17.57 1.93 12.59
CA LEU A 148 16.82 2.90 13.40
C LEU A 148 16.53 2.39 14.82
N GLY A 149 16.68 1.07 15.11
CA GLY A 149 16.41 0.51 16.43
C GLY A 149 14.95 0.61 16.85
N CYS A 150 14.03 0.47 15.90
CA CYS A 150 12.59 0.51 16.14
C CYS A 150 12.00 -0.90 16.19
N ASN A 151 11.01 -1.11 17.07
CA ASN A 151 10.10 -2.25 16.92
C ASN A 151 9.19 -2.04 15.70
N ILE A 152 8.66 -3.14 15.16
CA ILE A 152 7.77 -3.07 14.00
C ILE A 152 6.57 -3.99 14.24
N VAL A 153 5.37 -3.45 14.12
CA VAL A 153 4.12 -4.20 13.96
C VAL A 153 3.71 -4.09 12.49
N ALA A 154 3.75 -5.20 11.78
CA ALA A 154 3.35 -5.28 10.40
C ALA A 154 2.27 -6.34 10.23
N PHE A 155 1.32 -6.13 9.33
CA PHE A 155 0.21 -7.04 9.09
C PHE A 155 -0.22 -7.00 7.62
N ASP A 156 -0.82 -8.10 7.17
CA ASP A 156 -1.50 -8.15 5.89
C ASP A 156 -2.97 -7.72 6.09
N TYR A 157 -3.47 -6.79 5.28
CA TYR A 157 -4.91 -6.44 5.28
C TYR A 157 -5.76 -7.66 4.91
N ARG A 158 -7.06 -7.57 5.20
CA ARG A 158 -8.03 -8.59 4.75
C ARG A 158 -7.87 -8.91 3.25
N GLY A 159 -7.85 -10.19 2.93
CA GLY A 159 -7.65 -10.68 1.56
C GLY A 159 -6.19 -10.73 1.09
N TYR A 160 -5.25 -10.07 1.77
CA TYR A 160 -3.82 -10.15 1.49
C TYR A 160 -3.13 -11.22 2.32
N GLY A 161 -2.03 -11.75 1.85
CA GLY A 161 -1.19 -12.73 2.54
C GLY A 161 -1.98 -13.90 3.10
N ASP A 162 -1.82 -14.14 4.40
CA ASP A 162 -2.53 -15.17 5.16
C ASP A 162 -3.80 -14.63 5.87
N SER A 163 -4.14 -13.35 5.67
CA SER A 163 -5.36 -12.75 6.21
C SER A 163 -6.61 -13.20 5.46
N THR A 164 -7.71 -13.37 6.20
CA THR A 164 -9.02 -13.77 5.63
C THR A 164 -9.78 -12.57 5.06
N GLY A 165 -10.94 -12.81 4.45
CA GLY A 165 -11.85 -11.78 3.97
C GLY A 165 -11.57 -11.27 2.57
N LYS A 166 -12.24 -10.16 2.20
CA LYS A 166 -12.09 -9.46 0.91
C LYS A 166 -11.85 -7.98 1.17
N PRO A 167 -10.87 -7.35 0.48
CA PRO A 167 -10.55 -5.95 0.71
C PRO A 167 -11.59 -5.01 0.11
N ASN A 168 -11.91 -3.96 0.86
CA ASN A 168 -12.61 -2.76 0.46
C ASN A 168 -12.24 -1.63 1.45
N GLU A 169 -12.62 -0.39 1.16
CA GLU A 169 -12.22 0.75 2.00
C GLU A 169 -12.66 0.61 3.45
N VAL A 170 -13.94 0.34 3.70
CA VAL A 170 -14.49 0.16 5.06
C VAL A 170 -13.80 -0.99 5.78
N GLY A 171 -13.55 -2.09 5.07
CA GLY A 171 -12.85 -3.24 5.62
C GLY A 171 -11.42 -2.91 6.06
N LEU A 172 -10.64 -2.21 5.23
CA LEU A 172 -9.29 -1.81 5.59
C LEU A 172 -9.28 -0.81 6.75
N GLN A 173 -10.31 0.03 6.88
CA GLN A 173 -10.50 0.91 8.04
C GLN A 173 -10.76 0.11 9.33
N LEU A 174 -11.56 -0.95 9.25
CA LEU A 174 -11.79 -1.88 10.38
C LEU A 174 -10.50 -2.65 10.73
N ASP A 175 -9.72 -3.05 9.74
CA ASP A 175 -8.42 -3.70 9.95
C ASP A 175 -7.47 -2.78 10.71
N ALA A 176 -7.34 -1.52 10.26
CA ALA A 176 -6.48 -0.52 10.89
C ALA A 176 -6.87 -0.26 12.35
N LYS A 177 -8.17 -0.09 12.63
CA LYS A 177 -8.68 0.06 14.02
C LYS A 177 -8.38 -1.16 14.86
N ALA A 178 -8.58 -2.37 14.33
CA ALA A 178 -8.32 -3.61 15.06
C ALA A 178 -6.84 -3.77 15.39
N VAL A 179 -5.95 -3.43 14.46
CA VAL A 179 -4.49 -3.46 14.68
C VAL A 179 -4.08 -2.47 15.78
N LEU A 180 -4.53 -1.22 15.72
CA LEU A 180 -4.19 -0.23 16.74
C LEU A 180 -4.71 -0.65 18.13
N LYS A 181 -5.95 -1.14 18.20
CA LYS A 181 -6.52 -1.69 19.45
C LYS A 181 -5.70 -2.86 19.98
N TYR A 182 -5.27 -3.78 19.12
CA TYR A 182 -4.44 -4.91 19.47
C TYR A 182 -3.07 -4.48 19.99
N VAL A 183 -2.45 -3.47 19.37
CA VAL A 183 -1.19 -2.89 19.84
C VAL A 183 -1.31 -2.34 21.25
N HIS A 184 -2.41 -1.67 21.56
CA HIS A 184 -2.62 -1.10 22.90
C HIS A 184 -2.98 -2.13 23.96
N ASN A 185 -3.79 -3.12 23.63
CA ASN A 185 -4.34 -4.03 24.63
C ASN A 185 -3.49 -5.29 24.81
N ASP A 186 -2.97 -5.84 23.70
CA ASP A 186 -2.38 -7.18 23.69
C ASP A 186 -0.84 -7.15 23.59
N LEU A 187 -0.25 -6.04 23.13
CA LEU A 187 1.21 -5.95 22.97
C LEU A 187 1.94 -5.17 24.08
N ASN A 188 1.24 -4.63 25.06
CA ASN A 188 1.83 -3.85 26.17
C ASN A 188 2.88 -4.62 26.97
N GLU A 189 2.85 -5.95 26.97
CA GLU A 189 3.89 -6.76 27.59
C GLU A 189 5.22 -6.68 26.84
N TYR A 190 5.18 -6.48 25.53
CA TYR A 190 6.35 -6.55 24.63
C TYR A 190 6.88 -5.17 24.22
N ILE A 191 6.02 -4.17 24.11
CA ILE A 191 6.36 -2.81 23.63
C ILE A 191 5.73 -1.74 24.50
N ASP A 192 6.22 -0.51 24.37
CA ASP A 192 5.57 0.67 24.93
C ASP A 192 4.57 1.23 23.93
N SER A 193 3.29 1.03 24.18
CA SER A 193 2.21 1.52 23.30
C SER A 193 2.00 3.04 23.34
N SER A 194 2.73 3.77 24.18
CA SER A 194 2.75 5.24 24.18
C SER A 194 3.72 5.85 23.14
N GLN A 195 4.52 5.01 22.45
CA GLN A 195 5.56 5.43 21.51
C GLN A 195 5.32 4.87 20.10
N ILE A 196 4.10 5.05 19.56
CA ILE A 196 3.70 4.50 18.28
C ILE A 196 3.91 5.52 17.16
N ILE A 197 4.51 5.08 16.06
CA ILE A 197 4.59 5.80 14.79
C ILE A 197 3.79 5.02 13.76
N LEU A 198 2.79 5.64 13.16
CA LEU A 198 2.10 5.06 12.02
C LEU A 198 2.93 5.31 10.76
N PHE A 199 3.23 4.27 10.04
CA PHE A 199 3.91 4.37 8.74
C PHE A 199 3.04 3.78 7.64
N GLY A 200 2.77 4.55 6.59
CA GLY A 200 2.01 4.06 5.45
C GLY A 200 2.66 4.39 4.11
N ARG A 201 2.73 3.39 3.20
CA ARG A 201 3.20 3.58 1.82
C ARG A 201 2.05 3.43 0.84
N SER A 202 1.94 4.36 -0.14
CA SER A 202 0.95 4.28 -1.21
C SER A 202 -0.46 4.17 -0.64
N LEU A 203 -1.22 3.09 -0.94
CA LEU A 203 -2.51 2.79 -0.30
C LEU A 203 -2.43 2.83 1.24
N GLY A 204 -1.38 2.24 1.80
CA GLY A 204 -1.17 2.22 3.25
C GLY A 204 -1.00 3.61 3.86
N GLY A 205 -0.50 4.57 3.09
CA GLY A 205 -0.44 5.96 3.53
C GLY A 205 -1.82 6.58 3.69
N SER A 206 -2.77 6.28 2.81
CA SER A 206 -4.16 6.71 2.96
C SER A 206 -4.82 6.06 4.16
N VAL A 207 -4.60 4.75 4.39
CA VAL A 207 -5.11 4.03 5.57
C VAL A 207 -4.55 4.63 6.87
N ALA A 208 -3.23 4.85 6.94
CA ALA A 208 -2.57 5.41 8.11
C ALA A 208 -3.01 6.85 8.38
N THR A 209 -3.18 7.67 7.34
CA THR A 209 -3.67 9.05 7.45
C THR A 209 -5.10 9.08 7.98
N TRP A 210 -5.97 8.24 7.41
CA TRP A 210 -7.35 8.11 7.89
C TRP A 210 -7.38 7.71 9.37
N LEU A 211 -6.60 6.69 9.76
CA LEU A 211 -6.56 6.22 11.15
C LEU A 211 -6.04 7.31 12.10
N ALA A 212 -4.98 8.02 11.73
CA ALA A 212 -4.39 9.09 12.54
C ALA A 212 -5.33 10.30 12.74
N GLY A 213 -6.24 10.55 11.78
CA GLY A 213 -7.24 11.62 11.83
C GLY A 213 -8.53 11.25 12.56
N GLN A 214 -8.69 9.98 13.02
CA GLN A 214 -9.91 9.59 13.74
C GLN A 214 -9.97 10.19 15.13
N LYS A 215 -11.16 10.64 15.52
CA LYS A 215 -11.45 10.97 16.92
C LYS A 215 -11.73 9.70 17.69
N TYR A 216 -11.19 9.61 18.87
CA TYR A 216 -11.41 8.47 19.75
C TYR A 216 -12.23 8.91 20.97
N GLU A 217 -13.04 8.00 21.54
CA GLU A 217 -13.87 8.30 22.69
C GLU A 217 -13.01 8.74 23.89
N GLY A 218 -13.29 9.93 24.44
CA GLY A 218 -12.56 10.51 25.56
C GLY A 218 -11.61 11.67 25.21
N GLU A 219 -11.49 12.07 23.92
CA GLU A 219 -10.69 13.22 23.55
C GLU A 219 -11.39 14.56 23.87
N SER A 220 -10.72 15.40 24.66
CA SER A 220 -11.09 16.82 24.79
C SER A 220 -10.65 17.59 23.53
N THR A 221 -11.45 18.54 23.06
CA THR A 221 -11.26 19.33 21.84
C THR A 221 -10.14 20.39 21.95
N GLY A 222 -9.13 20.20 22.84
CA GLY A 222 -8.03 21.12 23.03
C GLY A 222 -6.77 20.72 22.25
N LYS A 223 -5.84 21.69 22.02
CA LYS A 223 -4.48 21.39 21.53
C LYS A 223 -3.85 20.36 22.46
N CYS A 224 -3.67 19.14 21.96
CA CYS A 224 -3.17 18.02 22.76
C CYS A 224 -1.65 18.16 22.94
N ASP A 225 -1.18 18.02 24.16
CA ASP A 225 0.24 17.86 24.44
C ASP A 225 0.73 16.55 23.77
N LEU A 226 1.78 16.64 22.96
CA LEU A 226 2.37 15.52 22.23
C LEU A 226 2.72 14.32 23.14
N LYS A 227 2.86 14.54 24.44
CA LYS A 227 3.14 13.52 25.45
C LYS A 227 1.90 12.84 26.02
N GLN A 228 0.70 13.36 25.77
CA GLN A 228 -0.57 12.89 26.34
C GLN A 228 -1.60 12.50 25.27
N GLN A 229 -1.15 12.06 24.09
CA GLN A 229 -2.05 11.54 23.06
C GLN A 229 -2.77 10.28 23.57
N PRO A 230 -4.10 10.24 23.61
CA PRO A 230 -4.85 9.11 24.19
C PRO A 230 -4.62 7.78 23.51
N HIS A 231 -4.00 7.79 22.32
CA HIS A 231 -3.74 6.59 21.49
C HIS A 231 -2.26 6.23 21.39
N GLY A 232 -1.36 6.88 22.14
CA GLY A 232 0.07 6.62 22.05
C GLY A 232 0.67 6.86 20.66
N ILE A 233 -0.10 7.41 19.70
CA ILE A 233 0.41 7.77 18.36
C ILE A 233 1.21 9.05 18.52
N ARG A 234 2.53 8.96 18.30
CA ARG A 234 3.47 10.06 18.40
C ARG A 234 3.73 10.73 17.07
N GLY A 235 3.45 10.06 15.96
CA GLY A 235 3.69 10.60 14.64
C GLY A 235 3.13 9.77 13.51
N LEU A 236 3.01 10.41 12.33
CA LEU A 236 2.58 9.82 11.09
C LEU A 236 3.65 9.97 10.02
N VAL A 237 4.04 8.88 9.37
CA VAL A 237 4.92 8.89 8.20
C VAL A 237 4.14 8.37 7.01
N ILE A 238 4.09 9.14 5.92
CA ILE A 238 3.45 8.72 4.67
C ILE A 238 4.46 8.80 3.52
N GLU A 239 4.52 7.72 2.74
CA GLU A 239 5.46 7.58 1.63
C GLU A 239 4.72 7.34 0.32
N ASN A 240 4.94 8.19 -0.68
CA ASN A 240 4.44 8.04 -2.05
C ASN A 240 2.94 7.76 -2.12
N THR A 241 2.15 8.52 -1.35
CA THR A 241 0.71 8.35 -1.16
C THR A 241 -0.08 9.28 -2.07
N PHE A 242 -1.22 8.80 -2.55
CA PHE A 242 -2.13 9.61 -3.38
C PHE A 242 -3.08 10.47 -2.52
N ALA A 243 -3.53 11.58 -3.08
CA ALA A 243 -4.44 12.52 -2.41
C ALA A 243 -5.87 11.96 -2.28
N SER A 244 -6.34 11.28 -3.34
CA SER A 244 -7.56 10.45 -3.35
C SER A 244 -7.52 9.48 -4.53
N ILE A 245 -8.36 8.44 -4.51
CA ILE A 245 -8.51 7.52 -5.65
C ILE A 245 -9.01 8.27 -6.89
N GLY A 246 -9.94 9.21 -6.71
CA GLY A 246 -10.43 10.04 -7.82
C GLY A 246 -9.34 10.89 -8.45
N ASP A 247 -8.52 11.57 -7.63
CA ASP A 247 -7.41 12.39 -8.13
C ASP A 247 -6.36 11.53 -8.86
N LEU A 248 -6.07 10.34 -8.34
CA LEU A 248 -5.14 9.40 -8.96
C LEU A 248 -5.69 8.91 -10.32
N ALA A 249 -6.96 8.51 -10.37
CA ALA A 249 -7.63 8.06 -11.58
C ALA A 249 -7.63 9.16 -12.66
N MET A 250 -7.96 10.41 -12.32
CA MET A 250 -7.91 11.53 -13.24
C MET A 250 -6.50 11.82 -13.77
N LYS A 251 -5.48 11.57 -12.96
CA LYS A 251 -4.08 11.75 -13.37
C LYS A 251 -3.61 10.65 -14.31
N LEU A 252 -4.00 9.41 -14.05
CA LEU A 252 -3.65 8.26 -14.88
C LEU A 252 -4.45 8.21 -16.19
N PHE A 253 -5.71 8.62 -16.13
CA PHE A 253 -6.67 8.57 -17.23
C PHE A 253 -7.25 9.97 -17.50
N GLY A 254 -6.56 10.79 -18.27
CA GLY A 254 -6.90 12.20 -18.48
C GLY A 254 -8.34 12.48 -18.90
N LEU A 255 -8.98 11.58 -19.68
CA LEU A 255 -10.38 11.68 -20.08
C LEU A 255 -11.37 11.64 -18.91
N LEU A 256 -11.01 11.00 -17.78
CA LEU A 256 -11.88 10.92 -16.61
C LEU A 256 -12.14 12.29 -15.95
N LYS A 257 -11.33 13.32 -16.26
CA LYS A 257 -11.56 14.67 -15.76
C LYS A 257 -12.91 15.24 -16.19
N PHE A 258 -13.37 14.88 -17.39
CA PHE A 258 -14.69 15.31 -17.89
C PHE A 258 -15.86 14.69 -17.11
N PHE A 259 -15.62 13.57 -16.43
CA PHE A 259 -16.63 12.81 -15.68
C PHE A 259 -16.43 12.89 -14.15
N GLN A 260 -15.54 13.76 -13.68
CA GLN A 260 -15.21 13.87 -12.24
C GLN A 260 -16.43 14.17 -11.35
N PHE A 261 -17.46 14.85 -11.90
CA PHE A 261 -18.70 15.15 -11.17
C PHE A 261 -19.52 13.89 -10.81
N LEU A 262 -19.27 12.76 -11.50
CA LEU A 262 -19.90 11.47 -11.21
C LEU A 262 -19.16 10.66 -10.12
N PHE A 263 -17.91 11.01 -9.79
CA PHE A 263 -17.10 10.24 -8.86
C PHE A 263 -17.71 10.05 -7.46
N PRO A 264 -18.41 11.03 -6.87
CA PRO A 264 -19.03 10.85 -5.57
C PRO A 264 -20.00 9.66 -5.51
N TRP A 265 -20.65 9.34 -6.64
CA TRP A 265 -21.63 8.24 -6.76
C TRP A 265 -21.01 6.97 -7.36
N LEU A 266 -20.03 7.10 -8.28
CA LEU A 266 -19.46 5.97 -8.99
C LEU A 266 -18.30 5.31 -8.25
N LEU A 267 -17.56 6.00 -7.38
CA LEU A 267 -16.45 5.42 -6.65
C LEU A 267 -16.92 4.80 -5.33
N LYS A 268 -16.74 3.47 -5.20
CA LYS A 268 -16.93 2.74 -3.94
C LYS A 268 -15.86 3.09 -2.93
N SER A 269 -14.60 3.02 -3.35
CA SER A 269 -13.42 3.36 -2.54
C SER A 269 -12.92 4.73 -2.95
N LYS A 270 -12.91 5.67 -2.02
CA LYS A 270 -12.56 7.08 -2.26
C LYS A 270 -11.18 7.43 -1.73
N TRP A 271 -10.85 6.92 -0.55
CA TRP A 271 -9.60 7.22 0.18
C TRP A 271 -9.23 8.69 0.08
N LEU A 272 -9.95 9.53 0.82
CA LEU A 272 -9.81 10.99 0.77
C LEU A 272 -8.65 11.49 1.65
N ALA A 273 -7.45 10.95 1.46
CA ALA A 273 -6.28 11.30 2.28
C ALA A 273 -6.02 12.80 2.33
N LYS A 274 -6.35 13.56 1.26
CA LYS A 274 -6.24 15.03 1.23
C LYS A 274 -7.19 15.74 2.21
N GLU A 275 -8.28 15.11 2.59
CA GLU A 275 -9.21 15.63 3.60
C GLU A 275 -8.85 15.10 4.98
N ASP A 276 -8.57 13.80 5.08
CA ASP A 276 -8.23 13.14 6.34
C ASP A 276 -6.99 13.75 7.00
N ILE A 277 -5.99 14.15 6.21
CA ILE A 277 -4.73 14.71 6.72
C ILE A 277 -4.91 16.01 7.50
N LYS A 278 -5.97 16.77 7.22
CA LYS A 278 -6.30 18.01 7.95
C LYS A 278 -6.67 17.76 9.42
N ALA A 279 -7.19 16.57 9.70
CA ALA A 279 -7.62 16.16 11.03
C ALA A 279 -6.51 15.49 11.84
N VAL A 280 -5.33 15.25 11.26
CA VAL A 280 -4.22 14.56 11.93
C VAL A 280 -3.57 15.46 12.97
N PRO A 281 -3.65 15.12 14.29
CA PRO A 281 -3.18 15.98 15.37
C PRO A 281 -1.70 15.83 15.70
N VAL A 282 -1.00 14.86 15.07
CA VAL A 282 0.40 14.51 15.37
C VAL A 282 1.34 15.02 14.27
N PRO A 283 2.65 15.20 14.56
CA PRO A 283 3.64 15.53 13.54
C PRO A 283 3.60 14.60 12.35
N ILE A 284 3.74 15.14 11.13
CA ILE A 284 3.65 14.37 9.89
C ILE A 284 4.96 14.48 9.11
N MET A 285 5.53 13.33 8.75
CA MET A 285 6.66 13.24 7.82
C MET A 285 6.18 12.69 6.47
N LEU A 286 6.34 13.46 5.41
CA LEU A 286 6.05 13.06 4.05
C LEU A 286 7.35 12.69 3.31
N LEU A 287 7.41 11.49 2.74
CA LEU A 287 8.53 10.99 1.94
C LEU A 287 8.07 10.90 0.47
N SER A 288 8.59 11.79 -0.36
CA SER A 288 8.14 11.97 -1.75
C SER A 288 9.23 11.64 -2.76
N ALA A 289 9.07 10.53 -3.48
CA ALA A 289 9.93 10.16 -4.60
C ALA A 289 9.58 11.02 -5.82
N GLN A 290 10.59 11.69 -6.40
CA GLN A 290 10.35 12.62 -7.49
C GLN A 290 10.25 11.93 -8.87
N LEU A 291 10.71 10.67 -8.97
CA LEU A 291 10.58 9.83 -10.17
C LEU A 291 9.44 8.81 -10.06
N ASP A 292 8.46 9.06 -9.18
CA ASP A 292 7.31 8.19 -9.03
C ASP A 292 6.35 8.38 -10.22
N LEU A 293 6.25 7.33 -11.06
CA LEU A 293 5.37 7.29 -12.23
C LEU A 293 3.98 6.72 -11.90
N LEU A 294 3.84 6.01 -10.77
CA LEU A 294 2.56 5.42 -10.35
C LEU A 294 1.72 6.42 -9.57
N VAL A 295 2.32 7.05 -8.57
CA VAL A 295 1.70 8.14 -7.80
C VAL A 295 2.56 9.40 -7.96
N PRO A 296 2.26 10.24 -8.94
CA PRO A 296 3.06 11.44 -9.23
C PRO A 296 3.28 12.33 -8.01
N PRO A 297 4.46 12.96 -7.86
CA PRO A 297 4.81 13.79 -6.69
C PRO A 297 3.82 14.93 -6.38
N ALA A 298 3.01 15.33 -7.35
CA ALA A 298 1.95 16.32 -7.16
C ALA A 298 0.95 15.92 -6.07
N HIS A 299 0.69 14.62 -5.88
CA HIS A 299 -0.18 14.13 -4.81
C HIS A 299 0.44 14.39 -3.44
N MET A 300 1.73 14.09 -3.26
CA MET A 300 2.44 14.36 -2.01
C MET A 300 2.55 15.86 -1.72
N ASN A 301 2.71 16.70 -2.74
CA ASN A 301 2.67 18.15 -2.58
C ASN A 301 1.29 18.65 -2.16
N MET A 302 0.21 18.04 -2.68
CA MET A 302 -1.16 18.37 -2.26
C MET A 302 -1.40 17.97 -0.80
N LEU A 303 -0.96 16.78 -0.38
CA LEU A 303 -1.05 16.33 1.00
C LEU A 303 -0.27 17.25 1.93
N PHE A 304 0.96 17.63 1.57
CA PHE A 304 1.76 18.57 2.34
C PHE A 304 1.07 19.93 2.52
N LYS A 305 0.48 20.47 1.45
CA LYS A 305 -0.28 21.72 1.51
C LYS A 305 -1.49 21.61 2.44
N ASN A 306 -2.21 20.49 2.42
CA ASN A 306 -3.39 20.28 3.26
C ASN A 306 -3.06 20.00 4.74
N ALA A 307 -1.81 19.63 5.03
CA ALA A 307 -1.29 19.45 6.38
C ALA A 307 -0.62 20.70 6.95
N SER A 308 -0.75 21.87 6.28
CA SER A 308 -0.02 23.09 6.59
C SER A 308 -0.26 23.65 7.99
N ASP A 309 -1.41 23.38 8.58
CA ASP A 309 -1.78 23.85 9.93
C ASP A 309 -1.04 23.08 11.05
N ASN A 310 -0.35 22.01 10.70
CA ASN A 310 0.51 21.26 11.61
C ASN A 310 1.96 21.72 11.46
N GLU A 311 2.43 22.56 12.38
CA GLU A 311 3.75 23.22 12.34
C GLU A 311 4.94 22.24 12.28
N LEU A 312 4.75 21.01 12.76
CA LEU A 312 5.77 19.96 12.75
C LEU A 312 5.73 19.09 11.49
N THR A 313 4.91 19.45 10.50
CA THR A 313 4.85 18.72 9.22
C THR A 313 6.10 19.01 8.38
N ARG A 314 6.73 17.95 7.89
CA ARG A 314 7.92 18.02 7.03
C ARG A 314 7.74 17.19 5.78
N ILE A 315 8.28 17.68 4.63
CA ILE A 315 8.34 16.91 3.39
C ILE A 315 9.78 16.72 2.94
N HIS A 316 10.19 15.47 2.76
CA HIS A 316 11.48 15.10 2.21
C HIS A 316 11.32 14.62 0.76
N ARG A 317 12.02 15.27 -0.18
CA ARG A 317 11.98 14.94 -1.61
C ARG A 317 13.19 14.12 -2.00
N PHE A 318 12.96 12.98 -2.68
CA PHE A 318 13.99 12.04 -3.12
C PHE A 318 14.05 12.05 -4.64
N PHE A 319 15.16 12.52 -5.20
CA PHE A 319 15.28 12.80 -6.63
C PHE A 319 15.69 11.61 -7.48
N LYS A 320 16.19 10.53 -6.86
CA LYS A 320 16.61 9.29 -7.55
C LYS A 320 15.62 8.15 -7.33
N GLY A 321 14.70 8.27 -6.37
CA GLY A 321 13.74 7.25 -6.00
C GLY A 321 12.49 7.28 -6.86
N GLY A 322 11.92 6.10 -7.14
CA GLY A 322 10.60 5.86 -7.67
C GLY A 322 9.64 5.37 -6.60
N HIS A 323 8.52 4.76 -7.02
CA HIS A 323 7.43 4.39 -6.11
C HIS A 323 7.82 3.46 -4.95
N ASN A 324 8.70 2.49 -5.20
CA ASN A 324 9.04 1.44 -4.22
C ASN A 324 10.53 1.36 -3.86
N ASP A 325 11.41 2.16 -4.46
CA ASP A 325 12.85 1.97 -4.37
C ASP A 325 13.61 3.14 -3.71
N THR A 326 12.89 4.11 -3.15
CA THR A 326 13.49 5.28 -2.46
C THR A 326 14.53 4.89 -1.41
N PRO A 327 14.28 3.93 -0.48
CA PRO A 327 15.28 3.52 0.51
C PRO A 327 16.52 2.87 -0.11
N ILE A 328 16.38 2.27 -1.30
CA ILE A 328 17.48 1.61 -2.02
C ILE A 328 18.32 2.63 -2.80
N LYS A 329 17.67 3.59 -3.44
CA LYS A 329 18.31 4.59 -4.29
C LYS A 329 18.99 5.71 -3.52
N GLU A 330 18.41 6.11 -2.40
CA GLU A 330 18.91 7.21 -1.56
C GLU A 330 18.96 6.80 -0.07
N PRO A 331 19.66 5.71 0.30
CA PRO A 331 19.59 5.10 1.64
C PRO A 331 20.05 6.04 2.75
N ILE A 332 21.12 6.79 2.53
CA ILE A 332 21.66 7.72 3.53
C ILE A 332 20.68 8.86 3.82
N LYS A 333 20.08 9.43 2.77
CA LYS A 333 19.11 10.52 2.90
C LYS A 333 17.84 10.03 3.58
N TYR A 334 17.39 8.82 3.23
CA TYR A 334 16.22 8.17 3.82
C TYR A 334 16.41 7.93 5.32
N ALA A 335 17.52 7.32 5.71
CA ALA A 335 17.85 7.09 7.11
C ALA A 335 17.99 8.40 7.92
N LYS A 336 18.67 9.43 7.36
CA LYS A 336 18.79 10.74 8.00
C LYS A 336 17.43 11.41 8.23
N ALA A 337 16.51 11.34 7.26
CA ALA A 337 15.17 11.89 7.41
C ALA A 337 14.42 11.23 8.59
N PHE A 338 14.48 9.89 8.69
CA PHE A 338 13.88 9.17 9.81
C PHE A 338 14.54 9.49 11.15
N GLN A 339 15.87 9.49 11.22
CA GLN A 339 16.59 9.82 12.45
C GLN A 339 16.27 11.23 12.93
N GLN A 340 16.15 12.20 12.03
CA GLN A 340 15.73 13.54 12.38
C GLN A 340 14.30 13.56 12.92
N TYR A 341 13.39 12.88 12.23
CA TYR A 341 11.98 12.80 12.65
C TYR A 341 11.83 12.16 14.04
N LEU A 342 12.57 11.10 14.34
CA LEU A 342 12.56 10.48 15.67
C LEU A 342 13.05 11.44 16.75
N ARG A 343 14.11 12.25 16.47
CA ARG A 343 14.57 13.31 17.39
C ARG A 343 13.51 14.40 17.60
N ASP A 344 12.83 14.82 16.52
CA ASP A 344 11.77 15.84 16.58
C ASP A 344 10.57 15.36 17.43
N LEU A 345 10.40 14.04 17.57
CA LEU A 345 9.39 13.40 18.42
C LEU A 345 9.88 13.10 19.85
N ASP A 346 11.10 13.47 20.22
CA ASP A 346 11.75 13.07 21.49
C ASP A 346 11.83 11.54 21.66
N LEU A 347 11.98 10.79 20.56
CA LEU A 347 12.10 9.35 20.57
C LEU A 347 13.57 8.96 20.40
N VAL A 348 14.14 8.43 21.48
CA VAL A 348 15.55 7.99 21.50
C VAL A 348 15.67 6.59 20.91
N THR A 349 16.51 6.45 19.91
CA THR A 349 16.80 5.14 19.29
C THR A 349 18.29 4.89 19.21
N THR A 350 18.66 3.61 19.27
CA THR A 350 20.05 3.17 19.09
C THR A 350 20.06 2.02 18.08
N PRO A 351 20.90 2.06 17.05
CA PRO A 351 21.05 0.97 16.10
C PRO A 351 21.29 -0.38 16.79
N VAL A 352 20.74 -1.43 16.21
CA VAL A 352 20.95 -2.81 16.67
C VAL A 352 22.08 -3.41 15.84
N PRO A 353 23.09 -4.01 16.46
CA PRO A 353 24.12 -4.75 15.70
C PRO A 353 23.46 -5.88 14.91
N LYS A 354 23.73 -5.92 13.60
CA LYS A 354 23.27 -7.03 12.77
C LYS A 354 24.11 -8.27 13.12
N PRO A 355 23.50 -9.45 13.37
CA PRO A 355 24.24 -10.68 13.57
C PRO A 355 25.20 -10.89 12.39
N SER A 356 26.44 -11.27 12.67
CA SER A 356 27.40 -11.63 11.62
C SER A 356 26.81 -12.83 10.87
N SER A 357 26.21 -12.57 9.70
CA SER A 357 25.72 -13.63 8.83
C SER A 357 26.95 -14.34 8.27
N GLY A 358 27.07 -15.64 8.53
CA GLY A 358 27.98 -16.45 7.74
C GLY A 358 27.73 -16.19 6.26
N SER A 359 28.63 -15.51 5.61
CA SER A 359 28.85 -15.37 4.15
C SER A 359 27.67 -15.22 3.18
N ARG A 360 26.59 -14.58 3.54
CA ARG A 360 25.63 -14.16 2.50
C ARG A 360 25.88 -12.69 2.16
N SER A 361 26.34 -12.42 0.94
CA SER A 361 26.82 -11.10 0.55
C SER A 361 25.69 -10.05 0.65
N GLU A 362 26.04 -8.84 1.09
CA GLU A 362 25.14 -7.66 1.02
C GLU A 362 24.55 -7.48 -0.40
N LYS A 363 25.26 -7.97 -1.42
CA LYS A 363 24.81 -8.02 -2.81
C LYS A 363 23.58 -8.88 -3.01
N ASP A 364 23.48 -10.06 -2.37
CA ASP A 364 22.30 -10.94 -2.50
C ASP A 364 21.08 -10.34 -1.81
N ALA A 365 21.26 -9.66 -0.68
CA ALA A 365 20.19 -8.94 0.00
C ALA A 365 19.70 -7.74 -0.83
N ALA A 366 20.61 -6.98 -1.44
CA ALA A 366 20.28 -5.86 -2.32
C ALA A 366 19.57 -6.34 -3.61
N VAL A 367 19.99 -7.45 -4.20
CA VAL A 367 19.34 -8.08 -5.37
C VAL A 367 17.93 -8.55 -5.01
N ALA A 368 17.76 -9.19 -3.85
CA ALA A 368 16.43 -9.62 -3.39
C ALA A 368 15.50 -8.44 -3.12
N ALA A 369 16.01 -7.38 -2.49
CA ALA A 369 15.25 -6.15 -2.25
C ALA A 369 14.82 -5.47 -3.57
N LYS A 370 15.74 -5.41 -4.55
CA LYS A 370 15.44 -4.87 -5.88
C LYS A 370 14.39 -5.71 -6.59
N ARG A 371 14.52 -7.04 -6.61
CA ARG A 371 13.51 -7.95 -7.21
C ARG A 371 12.14 -7.79 -6.56
N ALA A 372 12.07 -7.67 -5.24
CA ALA A 372 10.81 -7.43 -4.53
C ALA A 372 10.19 -6.07 -4.93
N SER A 373 11.00 -5.02 -5.03
CA SER A 373 10.57 -3.69 -5.47
C SER A 373 10.04 -3.71 -6.91
N ASP A 374 10.77 -4.33 -7.84
CA ASP A 374 10.39 -4.43 -9.26
C ASP A 374 9.11 -5.27 -9.42
N ALA A 375 8.96 -6.37 -8.66
CA ALA A 375 7.76 -7.19 -8.68
C ALA A 375 6.53 -6.41 -8.19
N LEU A 376 6.66 -5.61 -7.12
CA LEU A 376 5.60 -4.77 -6.58
C LEU A 376 5.19 -3.66 -7.56
N LEU A 377 6.17 -3.03 -8.21
CA LEU A 377 5.92 -2.00 -9.22
C LEU A 377 5.18 -2.59 -10.42
N ASN A 378 5.66 -3.72 -10.96
CA ASN A 378 5.05 -4.40 -12.10
C ASN A 378 3.63 -4.87 -11.77
N ALA A 379 3.39 -5.41 -10.59
CA ALA A 379 2.06 -5.83 -10.17
C ALA A 379 1.09 -4.65 -10.02
N SER A 380 1.54 -3.54 -9.48
CA SER A 380 0.74 -2.33 -9.35
C SER A 380 0.40 -1.73 -10.73
N ILE A 381 1.37 -1.71 -11.66
CA ILE A 381 1.17 -1.24 -13.04
C ILE A 381 0.25 -2.21 -13.80
N LEU A 382 0.46 -3.52 -13.70
CA LEU A 382 -0.34 -4.53 -14.39
C LEU A 382 -1.80 -4.49 -13.93
N ASN A 383 -2.04 -4.27 -12.65
CA ASN A 383 -3.39 -4.14 -12.11
C ASN A 383 -4.07 -2.85 -12.59
N ALA A 384 -3.31 -1.75 -12.72
CA ALA A 384 -3.81 -0.49 -13.26
C ALA A 384 -4.05 -0.53 -14.79
N THR A 385 -3.31 -1.37 -15.54
CA THR A 385 -3.34 -1.39 -17.02
C THR A 385 -4.13 -2.56 -17.60
N LYS A 386 -4.47 -3.61 -16.83
CA LYS A 386 -5.22 -4.78 -17.31
C LYS A 386 -6.56 -4.48 -17.96
N ASN A 387 -7.11 -3.28 -17.75
CA ASN A 387 -8.42 -2.86 -18.24
C ASN A 387 -8.39 -1.67 -19.19
N VAL A 388 -7.21 -1.28 -19.71
CA VAL A 388 -7.09 -0.23 -20.72
C VAL A 388 -7.00 -0.88 -22.10
N PRO A 389 -7.89 -0.57 -23.07
CA PRO A 389 -7.72 -0.99 -24.45
C PRO A 389 -6.36 -0.48 -24.95
N THR A 390 -5.54 -1.38 -25.45
CA THR A 390 -4.22 -1.09 -26.05
C THR A 390 -4.38 -0.19 -27.27
N THR A 391 -4.31 1.12 -27.08
CA THR A 391 -4.02 2.03 -28.20
C THR A 391 -2.50 2.07 -28.39
N THR A 392 -2.07 1.45 -29.46
CA THR A 392 -0.70 1.23 -29.95
C THR A 392 0.03 2.55 -30.29
N LYS A 393 0.34 3.41 -29.30
CA LYS A 393 1.14 4.64 -29.53
C LYS A 393 2.18 4.97 -28.44
N ARG A 394 2.47 4.05 -27.53
CA ARG A 394 3.36 4.35 -26.38
C ARG A 394 4.81 3.86 -26.52
N THR A 395 5.12 3.11 -27.57
CA THR A 395 6.47 2.51 -27.77
C THR A 395 7.53 3.49 -28.29
N LYS A 396 7.17 4.56 -28.98
CA LYS A 396 8.16 5.50 -29.54
C LYS A 396 8.75 6.50 -28.54
N LYS A 397 8.06 6.83 -27.46
CA LYS A 397 8.55 7.84 -26.49
C LYS A 397 9.57 7.30 -25.48
N ASN A 398 9.60 5.99 -25.26
CA ASN A 398 10.59 5.35 -24.36
C ASN A 398 11.92 5.03 -25.05
N GLU A 399 11.95 5.03 -26.38
CA GLU A 399 13.21 4.88 -27.14
C GLU A 399 13.96 6.20 -27.30
N GLU A 400 13.25 7.32 -27.33
CA GLU A 400 13.89 8.65 -27.40
C GLU A 400 14.56 9.07 -26.09
N LEU A 401 14.05 8.62 -24.92
CA LEU A 401 14.65 8.91 -23.62
C LEU A 401 15.90 8.09 -23.30
N LYS A 402 16.18 7.03 -24.08
CA LYS A 402 17.41 6.23 -23.96
C LYS A 402 18.59 6.73 -24.80
N LYS A 403 18.42 7.79 -25.55
CA LYS A 403 19.46 8.38 -26.42
C LYS A 403 20.06 9.67 -25.88
N ILE A 404 19.74 10.03 -24.63
CA ILE A 404 20.30 11.22 -23.95
C ILE A 404 20.96 10.76 -22.66
N ASP A 405 21.95 9.87 -22.79
CA ASP A 405 23.01 9.58 -21.82
C ASP A 405 24.31 9.36 -22.62
#